data_792a5544bc04410dfac38931bde454bf
#
_entry.id   792a5544bc04410dfac38931bde454bf
#
_cell.length_a   1.000
_cell.length_b   1.000
_cell.length_c   1.000
_cell.angle_alpha   90.00
_cell.angle_beta   90.00
_cell.angle_gamma   90.00
#
_symmetry.space_group_name_H-M   'P 1'
#
loop_
_entity.id
_entity.type
_entity.pdbx_description
1 polymer ?
#
loop_
_entity_poly.entity_id
_entity_poly.type
_entity_poly.pdbx_seq_one_letter_code
_entity_poly.pdbx_strand_id
1 'polypeptide(L)'
;MTPDELSEALSAALAAAVADGTLDLDPTAVPERVHVERPRQREHGDWATNVALQLAKKAGTTPRALAEDLARRLAAHPGIRAVDVAGPGFLNITVEAGAQGQVAADVVAAGAAYGRTDAFAGEKINLEFVSANPTGPLHLGGVRWAAVGDALGRIFEKT
;
A
#
# COMPACT_ATOMS: atom_id res chain seq x y z
N MET A 1 1.39 9.49 7.54
CA MET A 1 0.57 8.92 6.44
C MET A 1 1.16 7.58 6.04
N THR A 2 0.40 6.54 6.24
CA THR A 2 0.74 5.17 5.90
C THR A 2 0.50 4.89 4.41
N PRO A 3 1.04 3.78 3.84
CA PRO A 3 0.69 3.37 2.48
C PRO A 3 -0.81 3.15 2.25
N ASP A 4 -1.51 2.63 3.25
CA ASP A 4 -2.96 2.40 3.17
C ASP A 4 -3.74 3.72 3.12
N GLU A 5 -3.44 4.68 4.00
CA GLU A 5 -4.04 6.02 3.96
C GLU A 5 -3.79 6.73 2.63
N LEU A 6 -2.59 6.58 2.05
CA LEU A 6 -2.27 7.16 0.76
C LEU A 6 -3.01 6.45 -0.38
N SER A 7 -3.14 5.13 -0.31
CA SER A 7 -3.94 4.34 -1.24
C SER A 7 -5.41 4.78 -1.24
N GLU A 8 -6.00 5.00 -0.07
CA GLU A 8 -7.36 5.51 0.09
C GLU A 8 -7.51 6.92 -0.47
N ALA A 9 -6.56 7.82 -0.19
CA ALA A 9 -6.56 9.18 -0.74
C ALA A 9 -6.49 9.19 -2.27
N LEU A 10 -5.68 8.31 -2.86
CA LEU A 10 -5.59 8.13 -4.32
C LEU A 10 -6.88 7.58 -4.91
N SER A 11 -7.50 6.58 -4.29
CA SER A 11 -8.78 6.01 -4.72
C SER A 11 -9.89 7.05 -4.62
N ALA A 12 -9.93 7.84 -3.55
CA ALA A 12 -10.89 8.94 -3.39
C ALA A 12 -10.68 10.04 -4.43
N ALA A 13 -9.44 10.39 -4.76
CA ALA A 13 -9.14 11.38 -5.81
C ALA A 13 -9.58 10.90 -7.19
N LEU A 14 -9.41 9.62 -7.51
CA LEU A 14 -9.89 8.99 -8.73
C LEU A 14 -11.44 9.00 -8.79
N ALA A 15 -12.08 8.58 -7.70
CA ALA A 15 -13.55 8.58 -7.62
C ALA A 15 -14.14 10.00 -7.78
N ALA A 16 -13.50 11.01 -7.19
CA ALA A 16 -13.90 12.40 -7.35
C ALA A 16 -13.75 12.88 -8.80
N ALA A 17 -12.65 12.50 -9.49
CA ALA A 17 -12.46 12.84 -10.90
C ALA A 17 -13.50 12.20 -11.82
N VAL A 18 -13.95 10.99 -11.50
CA VAL A 18 -15.07 10.34 -12.22
C VAL A 18 -16.40 11.04 -11.92
N ALA A 19 -16.66 11.36 -10.66
CA ALA A 19 -17.91 11.98 -10.23
C ALA A 19 -18.13 13.39 -10.81
N ASP A 20 -17.06 14.18 -10.96
CA ASP A 20 -17.14 15.52 -11.55
C ASP A 20 -17.00 15.54 -13.09
N GLY A 21 -16.85 14.37 -13.72
CA GLY A 21 -16.76 14.22 -15.17
C GLY A 21 -15.40 14.60 -15.77
N THR A 22 -14.38 14.86 -14.97
CA THR A 22 -13.01 15.14 -15.45
C THR A 22 -12.35 13.88 -16.00
N LEU A 23 -12.73 12.71 -15.47
CA LEU A 23 -12.23 11.41 -15.89
C LEU A 23 -13.38 10.54 -16.43
N ASP A 24 -13.31 10.22 -17.72
CA ASP A 24 -14.28 9.31 -18.36
C ASP A 24 -13.90 7.85 -18.07
N LEU A 25 -14.23 7.39 -16.88
CA LEU A 25 -13.98 6.04 -16.41
C LEU A 25 -15.24 5.49 -15.74
N ASP A 26 -15.53 4.21 -15.99
CA ASP A 26 -16.60 3.52 -15.26
C ASP A 26 -16.28 3.56 -13.75
N PRO A 27 -17.22 3.99 -12.88
CA PRO A 27 -17.02 4.04 -11.44
C PRO A 27 -16.56 2.71 -10.85
N THR A 28 -16.99 1.57 -11.43
CA THR A 28 -16.58 0.22 -10.99
C THR A 28 -15.15 -0.14 -11.38
N ALA A 29 -14.54 0.62 -12.28
CA ALA A 29 -13.15 0.44 -12.69
C ALA A 29 -12.17 1.26 -11.83
N VAL A 30 -12.67 2.10 -10.92
CA VAL A 30 -11.84 2.77 -9.91
C VAL A 30 -11.35 1.71 -8.92
N PRO A 31 -10.03 1.53 -8.74
CA PRO A 31 -9.54 0.53 -7.82
C PRO A 31 -9.85 0.91 -6.37
N GLU A 32 -10.34 -0.04 -5.59
CA GLU A 32 -10.54 0.13 -4.14
C GLU A 32 -9.21 0.43 -3.43
N ARG A 33 -8.13 -0.17 -3.92
CA ARG A 33 -6.77 0.04 -3.44
C ARG A 33 -5.83 0.37 -4.58
N VAL A 34 -5.12 1.48 -4.44
CA VAL A 34 -4.06 1.90 -5.37
C VAL A 34 -2.72 1.43 -4.83
N HIS A 35 -1.95 0.72 -5.68
CA HIS A 35 -0.61 0.30 -5.31
C HIS A 35 0.32 1.51 -5.16
N VAL A 36 0.97 1.61 -4.01
CA VAL A 36 2.01 2.60 -3.72
C VAL A 36 3.29 1.89 -3.26
N GLU A 37 4.42 2.38 -3.69
CA GLU A 37 5.72 1.81 -3.37
C GLU A 37 6.73 2.88 -2.96
N ARG A 38 7.80 2.48 -2.29
CA ARG A 38 8.90 3.41 -2.02
C ARG A 38 9.73 3.59 -3.28
N PRO A 39 9.99 4.85 -3.72
CA PRO A 39 10.84 5.11 -4.87
C PRO A 39 12.27 4.62 -4.59
N ARG A 40 12.97 4.20 -5.64
CA ARG A 40 14.36 3.73 -5.52
C ARG A 40 15.32 4.83 -5.07
N GLN A 41 15.03 6.06 -5.42
CA GLN A 41 15.84 7.24 -5.08
C GLN A 41 15.04 8.13 -4.15
N ARG A 42 15.63 8.51 -3.01
CA ARG A 42 14.97 9.32 -1.97
C ARG A 42 14.58 10.72 -2.43
N GLU A 43 15.24 11.24 -3.45
CA GLU A 43 14.92 12.53 -4.09
C GLU A 43 13.57 12.54 -4.80
N HIS A 44 13.01 11.37 -5.08
CA HIS A 44 11.68 11.20 -5.70
C HIS A 44 10.54 11.14 -4.66
N GLY A 45 10.77 11.61 -3.44
CA GLY A 45 9.76 11.64 -2.38
C GLY A 45 9.73 10.39 -1.52
N ASP A 46 8.67 10.24 -0.73
CA ASP A 46 8.49 9.12 0.20
C ASP A 46 7.78 7.94 -0.44
N TRP A 47 6.87 8.20 -1.38
CA TRP A 47 6.05 7.21 -2.06
C TRP A 47 5.94 7.50 -3.56
N ALA A 48 5.72 6.44 -4.34
CA ALA A 48 5.47 6.53 -5.78
C ALA A 48 4.31 5.62 -6.18
N THR A 49 3.58 6.01 -7.23
CA THR A 49 2.55 5.18 -7.86
C THR A 49 2.53 5.37 -9.37
N ASN A 50 2.13 4.33 -10.07
CA ASN A 50 1.96 4.31 -11.53
C ASN A 50 0.47 4.20 -11.93
N VAL A 51 -0.46 4.51 -11.04
CA VAL A 51 -1.90 4.34 -11.26
C VAL A 51 -2.39 5.09 -12.50
N ALA A 52 -1.84 6.27 -12.79
CA ALA A 52 -2.20 7.02 -13.99
C ALA A 52 -1.82 6.28 -15.28
N LEU A 53 -0.67 5.59 -15.31
CA LEU A 53 -0.26 4.76 -16.43
C LEU A 53 -1.21 3.57 -16.65
N GLN A 54 -1.73 3.00 -15.56
CA GLN A 54 -2.62 1.83 -15.63
C GLN A 54 -4.03 2.19 -16.10
N LEU A 55 -4.54 3.37 -15.71
CA LEU A 55 -5.94 3.75 -15.94
C LEU A 55 -6.15 4.65 -17.16
N ALA A 56 -5.16 5.42 -17.60
CA ALA A 56 -5.29 6.43 -18.63
C ALA A 56 -5.92 5.91 -19.92
N LYS A 57 -5.50 4.73 -20.38
CA LYS A 57 -6.06 4.11 -21.60
C LYS A 57 -7.54 3.79 -21.48
N LYS A 58 -7.97 3.32 -20.30
CA LYS A 58 -9.38 2.99 -20.02
C LYS A 58 -10.26 4.25 -19.92
N ALA A 59 -9.65 5.32 -19.45
CA ALA A 59 -10.29 6.62 -19.27
C ALA A 59 -10.16 7.56 -20.49
N GLY A 60 -9.71 7.06 -21.65
CA GLY A 60 -9.60 7.85 -22.88
C GLY A 60 -8.65 9.06 -22.80
N THR A 61 -7.72 9.07 -21.86
CA THR A 61 -6.81 10.19 -21.60
C THR A 61 -5.33 9.79 -21.69
N THR A 62 -4.43 10.75 -21.58
CA THR A 62 -3.01 10.44 -21.47
C THR A 62 -2.59 10.20 -20.02
N PRO A 63 -1.62 9.30 -19.76
CA PRO A 63 -1.16 9.06 -18.39
C PRO A 63 -0.67 10.33 -17.70
N ARG A 64 -0.02 11.23 -18.44
CA ARG A 64 0.47 12.49 -17.89
C ARG A 64 -0.66 13.43 -17.48
N ALA A 65 -1.70 13.57 -18.31
CA ALA A 65 -2.85 14.42 -17.97
C ALA A 65 -3.59 13.90 -16.74
N LEU A 66 -3.78 12.57 -16.65
CA LEU A 66 -4.38 11.95 -15.47
C LEU A 66 -3.51 12.14 -14.22
N ALA A 67 -2.18 11.98 -14.35
CA ALA A 67 -1.26 12.21 -13.23
C ALA A 67 -1.29 13.67 -12.75
N GLU A 68 -1.34 14.63 -13.66
CA GLU A 68 -1.43 16.07 -13.33
C GLU A 68 -2.75 16.41 -12.64
N ASP A 69 -3.86 15.80 -13.03
CA ASP A 69 -5.15 15.96 -12.34
C ASP A 69 -5.11 15.37 -10.93
N LEU A 70 -4.64 14.15 -10.78
CA LEU A 70 -4.48 13.51 -9.47
C LEU A 70 -3.54 14.30 -8.57
N ALA A 71 -2.43 14.82 -9.10
CA ALA A 71 -1.50 15.64 -8.34
C ALA A 71 -2.17 16.90 -7.77
N ARG A 72 -3.01 17.59 -8.56
CA ARG A 72 -3.77 18.76 -8.08
C ARG A 72 -4.74 18.41 -6.97
N ARG A 73 -5.45 17.27 -7.08
CA ARG A 73 -6.42 16.81 -6.07
C ARG A 73 -5.73 16.41 -4.78
N LEU A 74 -4.62 15.69 -4.88
CA LEU A 74 -3.84 15.24 -3.73
C LEU A 74 -3.11 16.39 -3.03
N ALA A 75 -2.72 17.45 -3.73
CA ALA A 75 -2.07 18.62 -3.13
C ALA A 75 -2.92 19.32 -2.06
N ALA A 76 -4.25 19.14 -2.09
CA ALA A 76 -5.15 19.66 -1.06
C ALA A 76 -5.34 18.71 0.13
N HIS A 77 -4.76 17.50 0.09
CA HIS A 77 -4.93 16.50 1.14
C HIS A 77 -4.02 16.80 2.34
N PRO A 78 -4.58 16.87 3.56
CA PRO A 78 -3.76 17.04 4.76
C PRO A 78 -2.81 15.85 4.92
N GLY A 79 -1.54 16.14 5.17
CA GLY A 79 -0.48 15.13 5.28
C GLY A 79 0.29 14.88 3.99
N ILE A 80 -0.09 15.48 2.86
CA ILE A 80 0.69 15.50 1.62
C ILE A 80 1.36 16.88 1.48
N ARG A 81 2.70 16.89 1.42
CA ARG A 81 3.49 18.10 1.24
C ARG A 81 3.66 18.50 -0.23
N ALA A 82 3.89 17.51 -1.07
CA ALA A 82 4.10 17.73 -2.51
C ALA A 82 3.75 16.47 -3.30
N VAL A 83 3.32 16.67 -4.56
CA VAL A 83 3.13 15.62 -5.55
C VAL A 83 3.76 16.06 -6.85
N ASP A 84 4.77 15.34 -7.31
CA ASP A 84 5.50 15.60 -8.53
C ASP A 84 5.14 14.56 -9.59
N VAL A 85 4.85 15.04 -10.81
CA VAL A 85 4.59 14.17 -11.96
C VAL A 85 5.88 13.93 -12.71
N ALA A 86 6.34 12.67 -12.72
CA ALA A 86 7.57 12.24 -13.35
C ALA A 86 7.31 11.42 -14.63
N GLY A 87 8.18 11.59 -15.62
CA GLY A 87 8.13 10.83 -16.86
C GLY A 87 6.76 10.83 -17.55
N PRO A 88 6.27 9.67 -18.02
CA PRO A 88 5.01 9.59 -18.77
C PRO A 88 3.75 9.68 -17.88
N GLY A 89 3.87 9.71 -16.55
CA GLY A 89 2.71 9.73 -15.64
C GLY A 89 2.92 9.00 -14.32
N PHE A 90 4.14 8.90 -13.83
CA PHE A 90 4.42 8.49 -12.46
C PHE A 90 4.10 9.65 -11.50
N LEU A 91 3.54 9.32 -10.35
CA LEU A 91 3.34 10.26 -9.26
C LEU A 91 4.36 9.97 -8.17
N ASN A 92 5.17 10.97 -7.84
CA ASN A 92 6.07 10.96 -6.70
C ASN A 92 5.49 11.82 -5.59
N ILE A 93 5.31 11.25 -4.41
CA ILE A 93 4.56 11.87 -3.33
C ILE A 93 5.46 12.06 -2.12
N THR A 94 5.54 13.29 -1.64
CA THR A 94 6.22 13.64 -0.41
C THR A 94 5.18 13.94 0.66
N VAL A 95 5.27 13.24 1.80
CA VAL A 95 4.36 13.43 2.92
C VAL A 95 4.90 14.44 3.92
N GLU A 96 4.01 15.04 4.71
CA GLU A 96 4.40 15.95 5.79
C GLU A 96 5.23 15.20 6.85
N ALA A 97 6.28 15.82 7.35
CA ALA A 97 7.16 15.24 8.35
C ALA A 97 6.41 14.86 9.65
N GLY A 98 5.39 15.63 10.02
CA GLY A 98 4.50 15.33 11.15
C GLY A 98 3.69 14.06 10.98
N ALA A 99 3.36 13.68 9.74
CA ALA A 99 2.60 12.47 9.45
C ALA A 99 3.40 11.18 9.74
N GLN A 100 4.72 11.23 9.70
CA GLN A 100 5.57 10.08 10.08
C GLN A 100 5.58 9.90 11.61
N GLY A 101 5.54 10.99 12.37
CA GLY A 101 5.43 10.94 13.83
C GLY A 101 4.09 10.38 14.32
N GLN A 102 3.01 10.60 13.56
CA GLN A 102 1.70 10.05 13.88
C GLN A 102 1.70 8.52 13.91
N VAL A 103 2.33 7.86 12.95
CA VAL A 103 2.44 6.39 12.95
C VAL A 103 3.09 5.87 14.24
N ALA A 104 4.15 6.55 14.71
CA ALA A 104 4.77 6.16 15.97
C ALA A 104 3.84 6.34 17.18
N ALA A 105 3.07 7.42 17.20
CA ALA A 105 2.05 7.66 18.22
C ALA A 105 0.95 6.59 18.21
N ASP A 106 0.49 6.21 17.02
CA ASP A 106 -0.53 5.17 16.83
C ASP A 106 -0.03 3.80 17.28
N VAL A 107 1.23 3.46 16.96
CA VAL A 107 1.88 2.23 17.46
C VAL A 107 1.91 2.20 18.97
N VAL A 108 2.30 3.30 19.60
CA VAL A 108 2.35 3.40 21.08
C VAL A 108 0.96 3.31 21.67
N ALA A 109 -0.02 4.00 21.10
CA ALA A 109 -1.41 4.00 21.58
C ALA A 109 -2.06 2.62 21.43
N ALA A 110 -1.87 1.93 20.30
CA ALA A 110 -2.43 0.61 20.06
C ALA A 110 -1.69 -0.50 20.85
N GLY A 111 -0.43 -0.29 21.22
CA GLY A 111 0.38 -1.23 21.99
C GLY A 111 0.37 -2.64 21.36
N ALA A 112 -0.02 -3.65 22.15
CA ALA A 112 -0.05 -5.05 21.70
C ALA A 112 -1.11 -5.33 20.61
N ALA A 113 -2.06 -4.42 20.41
CA ALA A 113 -3.09 -4.56 19.36
C ALA A 113 -2.60 -4.04 18.00
N TYR A 114 -1.49 -3.30 17.95
CA TYR A 114 -0.95 -2.81 16.69
C TYR A 114 -0.63 -3.97 15.73
N GLY A 115 -1.04 -3.85 14.48
CA GLY A 115 -0.86 -4.87 13.45
C GLY A 115 -1.82 -6.05 13.55
N ARG A 116 -2.83 -6.01 14.43
CA ARG A 116 -3.94 -6.96 14.37
C ARG A 116 -4.90 -6.54 13.29
N THR A 117 -5.36 -7.52 12.53
CA THR A 117 -6.38 -7.36 11.49
C THR A 117 -7.39 -8.50 11.57
N ASP A 118 -8.43 -8.42 10.78
CA ASP A 118 -9.43 -9.46 10.58
C ASP A 118 -9.38 -10.03 9.14
N ALA A 119 -8.23 -9.88 8.49
CA ALA A 119 -8.05 -10.23 7.07
C ALA A 119 -8.36 -11.70 6.77
N PHE A 120 -8.15 -12.60 7.75
CA PHE A 120 -8.45 -14.01 7.65
C PHE A 120 -9.55 -14.45 8.62
N ALA A 121 -10.39 -13.52 9.08
CA ALA A 121 -11.48 -13.86 10.00
C ALA A 121 -12.40 -14.93 9.41
N GLY A 122 -12.57 -16.03 10.14
CA GLY A 122 -13.36 -17.17 9.70
C GLY A 122 -12.64 -18.18 8.81
N GLU A 123 -11.43 -17.88 8.36
CA GLU A 123 -10.61 -18.85 7.63
C GLU A 123 -10.03 -19.92 8.56
N LYS A 124 -9.93 -21.15 8.06
CA LYS A 124 -9.27 -22.26 8.77
C LYS A 124 -7.95 -22.53 8.07
N ILE A 125 -6.87 -22.08 8.68
CA ILE A 125 -5.52 -22.21 8.13
C ILE A 125 -4.82 -23.37 8.83
N ASN A 126 -4.35 -24.36 8.05
CA ASN A 126 -3.46 -25.39 8.52
C ASN A 126 -2.04 -25.10 8.02
N LEU A 127 -1.14 -24.81 8.96
CA LEU A 127 0.26 -24.50 8.65
C LEU A 127 1.14 -25.67 9.05
N GLU A 128 1.69 -26.38 8.07
CA GLU A 128 2.68 -27.42 8.27
C GLU A 128 4.09 -26.87 8.01
N PHE A 129 5.01 -27.06 8.96
CA PHE A 129 6.41 -26.68 8.80
C PHE A 129 7.33 -27.64 9.56
N VAL A 130 8.60 -27.71 9.19
CA VAL A 130 9.56 -28.71 9.70
C VAL A 130 9.04 -30.13 9.48
N SER A 131 8.49 -30.39 8.30
CA SER A 131 8.00 -31.72 7.91
C SER A 131 9.20 -32.64 7.66
N ALA A 132 9.74 -33.22 8.73
CA ALA A 132 10.91 -34.07 8.70
C ALA A 132 10.65 -35.37 9.50
N ASN A 133 11.25 -36.49 9.07
CA ASN A 133 11.19 -37.73 9.80
C ASN A 133 11.83 -37.58 11.19
N PRO A 134 11.23 -38.07 12.28
CA PRO A 134 11.74 -37.94 13.65
C PRO A 134 12.85 -38.96 13.92
N THR A 135 13.79 -39.09 13.01
CA THR A 135 14.88 -40.10 13.05
C THR A 135 16.17 -39.57 13.62
N GLY A 136 16.24 -38.27 13.98
CA GLY A 136 17.43 -37.61 14.52
C GLY A 136 17.22 -36.11 14.73
N PRO A 137 18.27 -35.39 15.17
CA PRO A 137 18.21 -33.94 15.33
C PRO A 137 17.95 -33.25 13.98
N LEU A 138 17.26 -32.10 14.02
CA LEU A 138 17.09 -31.25 12.87
C LEU A 138 18.45 -30.76 12.36
N HIS A 139 18.72 -30.96 11.09
CA HIS A 139 19.93 -30.39 10.50
C HIS A 139 19.70 -28.91 10.12
N LEU A 140 20.76 -28.19 9.80
CA LEU A 140 20.75 -26.74 9.55
C LEU A 140 19.70 -26.32 8.50
N GLY A 141 19.44 -27.13 7.48
CA GLY A 141 18.38 -26.85 6.48
C GLY A 141 16.98 -26.81 7.08
N GLY A 142 16.71 -27.63 8.11
CA GLY A 142 15.42 -27.66 8.81
C GLY A 142 15.18 -26.43 9.69
N VAL A 143 16.24 -25.83 10.23
CA VAL A 143 16.15 -24.65 11.11
C VAL A 143 15.53 -23.45 10.36
N ARG A 144 15.85 -23.28 9.09
CA ARG A 144 15.26 -22.22 8.27
C ARG A 144 13.74 -22.41 8.14
N TRP A 145 13.27 -23.61 7.91
CA TRP A 145 11.84 -23.92 7.81
C TRP A 145 11.12 -23.70 9.14
N ALA A 146 11.77 -24.06 10.23
CA ALA A 146 11.25 -23.81 11.57
C ALA A 146 11.04 -22.31 11.81
N ALA A 147 12.05 -21.47 11.51
CA ALA A 147 11.96 -20.03 11.69
C ALA A 147 10.88 -19.38 10.81
N VAL A 148 10.80 -19.79 9.54
CA VAL A 148 9.78 -19.26 8.62
C VAL A 148 8.37 -19.69 9.05
N GLY A 149 8.20 -20.97 9.41
CA GLY A 149 6.90 -21.50 9.86
C GLY A 149 6.43 -20.86 11.16
N ASP A 150 7.30 -20.70 12.15
CA ASP A 150 6.97 -20.00 13.40
C ASP A 150 6.58 -18.53 13.14
N ALA A 151 7.32 -17.84 12.27
CA ALA A 151 7.00 -16.46 11.90
C ALA A 151 5.64 -16.34 11.21
N LEU A 152 5.33 -17.24 10.27
CA LEU A 152 4.02 -17.29 9.61
C LEU A 152 2.89 -17.61 10.61
N GLY A 153 3.09 -18.56 11.52
CA GLY A 153 2.12 -18.88 12.57
C GLY A 153 1.77 -17.65 13.41
N ARG A 154 2.78 -16.91 13.85
CA ARG A 154 2.60 -15.65 14.62
C ARG A 154 1.91 -14.55 13.83
N ILE A 155 2.11 -14.49 12.51
CA ILE A 155 1.39 -13.54 11.64
C ILE A 155 -0.09 -13.95 11.59
N PHE A 156 -0.40 -15.21 11.31
CA PHE A 156 -1.78 -15.69 11.25
C PHE A 156 -2.53 -15.56 12.58
N GLU A 157 -1.85 -15.65 13.73
CA GLU A 157 -2.46 -15.36 15.04
C GLU A 157 -2.84 -13.88 15.22
N LYS A 158 -2.30 -12.99 14.39
CA LYS A 158 -2.55 -11.54 14.43
C LYS A 158 -3.57 -11.07 13.39
N THR A 159 -3.87 -11.91 12.42
CA THR A 159 -4.73 -11.57 11.26
C THR A 159 -6.00 -12.41 11.25
#